data_0e0f36f4926b99c0c7d8fd8630951089
#
_entry.id   0e0f36f4926b99c0c7d8fd8630951089
#
_cell.length_a   1.000
_cell.length_b   1.000
_cell.length_c   1.000
_cell.angle_alpha   90.00
_cell.angle_beta   90.00
_cell.angle_gamma   90.00
#
_symmetry.space_group_name_H-M   'P 1'
#
loop_
_entity.id
_entity.type
_entity.pdbx_description
1 polymer ?
#
loop_
_entity_poly.entity_id
_entity_poly.type
_entity_poly.pdbx_seq_one_letter_code
_entity_poly.pdbx_strand_id
1 'polypeptide(L)'
;MKRFLLAAALMLFAFSTAQAEKLRIGATLKAGLFEVDEASEIFSGAHSSGASPGTVTKKASAEGDEAVGEFAYGSIFVEIAPNDKFSIGVDYVPMALESETTENIQNISTDAKQVDAQATNTVQVDFKDLTTVYALLHATENVYLKVGYMEVDVNTDESLGTGGSYGNTSLDGYTLGVGFTQDLDNGAFFRVEGNYMEIDGTELTNANDANKKVKADGITGASVGISVGKTF
;
A
#
# COMPACT_ATOMS: atom_id res chain seq x y z
N MET A 1 3.81 4.50 12.09
CA MET A 1 5.16 3.91 11.89
C MET A 1 5.96 3.59 13.16
N LYS A 2 6.51 4.56 13.87
CA LYS A 2 7.36 4.25 15.06
C LYS A 2 6.72 3.32 16.08
N ARG A 3 5.42 3.37 16.26
CA ARG A 3 4.67 2.51 17.20
C ARG A 3 4.51 1.08 16.69
N PHE A 4 4.34 0.90 15.39
CA PHE A 4 4.16 -0.42 14.77
C PHE A 4 5.50 -1.17 14.68
N LEU A 5 6.55 -0.50 14.22
CA LEU A 5 7.93 -1.02 14.23
C LEU A 5 8.39 -1.37 15.65
N LEU A 6 8.02 -0.54 16.64
CA LEU A 6 8.33 -0.82 18.04
C LEU A 6 7.55 -2.05 18.56
N ALA A 7 6.28 -2.20 18.20
CA ALA A 7 5.47 -3.36 18.57
C ALA A 7 5.97 -4.64 17.87
N ALA A 8 6.35 -4.56 16.60
CA ALA A 8 6.94 -5.68 15.86
C ALA A 8 8.31 -6.07 16.44
N ALA A 9 9.17 -5.09 16.76
CA ALA A 9 10.44 -5.34 17.45
C ALA A 9 10.24 -5.93 18.85
N LEU A 10 9.27 -5.44 19.62
CA LEU A 10 8.94 -5.99 20.94
C LEU A 10 8.39 -7.43 20.87
N MET A 11 7.60 -7.74 19.84
CA MET A 11 7.17 -9.12 19.60
C MET A 11 8.35 -10.03 19.27
N LEU A 12 9.26 -9.60 18.41
CA LEU A 12 10.49 -10.36 18.11
C LEU A 12 11.35 -10.57 19.36
N PHE A 13 11.48 -9.57 20.24
CA PHE A 13 12.19 -9.69 21.51
C PHE A 13 11.49 -10.58 22.52
N ALA A 14 10.17 -10.54 22.61
CA ALA A 14 9.40 -11.38 23.52
C ALA A 14 9.50 -12.88 23.17
N PHE A 15 9.61 -13.22 21.88
CA PHE A 15 9.83 -14.58 21.40
C PHE A 15 11.28 -15.04 21.51
N SER A 16 12.27 -14.13 21.54
CA SER A 16 13.70 -14.49 21.68
C SER A 16 14.02 -15.11 23.04
N THR A 17 13.15 -14.94 24.05
CA THR A 17 13.31 -15.57 25.37
C THR A 17 12.62 -16.93 25.47
N ALA A 18 11.77 -17.31 24.52
CA ALA A 18 11.06 -18.57 24.45
C ALA A 18 11.56 -19.36 23.24
N GLN A 19 12.68 -20.07 23.39
CA GLN A 19 13.19 -21.12 22.49
C GLN A 19 12.70 -21.02 21.02
N ALA A 20 13.05 -19.94 20.31
CA ALA A 20 12.91 -19.92 18.87
C ALA A 20 13.85 -20.97 18.27
N GLU A 21 13.30 -22.02 17.64
CA GLU A 21 14.13 -23.07 17.06
C GLU A 21 14.92 -22.58 15.86
N LYS A 22 14.39 -21.60 15.11
CA LYS A 22 15.02 -21.06 13.90
C LYS A 22 14.76 -19.57 13.76
N LEU A 23 15.81 -18.82 13.48
CA LEU A 23 15.75 -17.42 13.02
C LEU A 23 16.06 -17.39 11.53
N ARG A 24 15.20 -16.80 10.73
CA ARG A 24 15.40 -16.62 9.29
C ARG A 24 15.51 -15.14 8.94
N ILE A 25 16.49 -14.79 8.13
CA ILE A 25 16.69 -13.45 7.60
C ILE A 25 16.85 -13.56 6.09
N GLY A 26 16.17 -12.72 5.34
CA GLY A 26 16.22 -12.80 3.90
C GLY A 26 15.78 -11.52 3.20
N ALA A 27 15.85 -11.59 1.88
CA ALA A 27 15.35 -10.56 0.98
C ALA A 27 14.40 -11.19 -0.04
N THR A 28 13.42 -10.40 -0.48
CA THR A 28 12.42 -10.82 -1.46
C THR A 28 12.39 -9.81 -2.61
N LEU A 29 12.22 -10.31 -3.83
CA LEU A 29 11.77 -9.53 -4.97
C LEU A 29 10.32 -9.92 -5.26
N LYS A 30 9.44 -8.95 -5.37
CA LYS A 30 8.01 -9.13 -5.69
C LYS A 30 7.66 -8.35 -6.95
N ALA A 31 6.80 -8.93 -7.77
CA ALA A 31 6.16 -8.25 -8.88
C ALA A 31 4.69 -8.67 -8.96
N GLY A 32 3.83 -7.75 -9.36
CA GLY A 32 2.41 -8.01 -9.40
C GLY A 32 1.60 -6.95 -10.11
N LEU A 33 0.30 -7.13 -10.03
CA LEU A 33 -0.70 -6.23 -10.55
C LEU A 33 -1.55 -5.75 -9.38
N PHE A 34 -1.99 -4.52 -9.46
CA PHE A 34 -2.99 -3.97 -8.55
C PHE A 34 -4.11 -3.30 -9.33
N GLU A 35 -5.24 -3.23 -8.68
CA GLU A 35 -6.44 -2.56 -9.15
C GLU A 35 -6.86 -1.58 -8.06
N VAL A 36 -7.09 -0.34 -8.46
CA VAL A 36 -7.69 0.68 -7.61
C VAL A 36 -9.16 0.72 -7.95
N ASP A 37 -10.01 0.50 -6.96
CA ASP A 37 -11.44 0.65 -7.11
C ASP A 37 -11.80 2.09 -7.54
N GLU A 38 -12.83 2.69 -7.11
CA GLU A 38 -13.19 4.04 -7.54
C GLU A 38 -12.40 5.10 -6.76
N ALA A 39 -11.76 6.06 -7.46
CA ALA A 39 -11.24 7.28 -6.87
C ALA A 39 -12.01 8.50 -7.39
N SER A 40 -12.50 9.34 -6.48
CA SER A 40 -13.38 10.46 -6.83
C SER A 40 -13.11 11.70 -5.99
N GLU A 41 -13.30 12.88 -6.59
CA GLU A 41 -13.37 14.15 -5.88
C GLU A 41 -14.82 14.45 -5.56
N ILE A 42 -15.13 14.71 -4.29
CA ILE A 42 -16.48 14.98 -3.77
C ILE A 42 -16.52 16.41 -3.27
N PHE A 43 -17.58 17.14 -3.63
CA PHE A 43 -17.86 18.46 -3.10
C PHE A 43 -19.12 18.42 -2.23
N SER A 44 -18.99 18.71 -0.94
CA SER A 44 -20.10 18.64 0.03
C SER A 44 -20.76 19.99 0.37
N GLY A 45 -20.26 21.09 -0.18
CA GLY A 45 -20.80 22.44 0.03
C GLY A 45 -21.84 22.86 -1.00
N ALA A 46 -22.47 24.00 -0.78
CA ALA A 46 -23.30 24.66 -1.79
C ALA A 46 -22.39 25.29 -2.85
N HIS A 47 -22.42 24.76 -4.07
CA HIS A 47 -21.62 25.28 -5.16
C HIS A 47 -22.30 26.53 -5.79
N SER A 48 -21.54 27.56 -6.10
CA SER A 48 -22.04 28.75 -6.83
C SER A 48 -22.61 28.41 -8.22
N SER A 49 -22.23 27.24 -8.77
CA SER A 49 -22.74 26.70 -10.03
C SER A 49 -23.98 25.83 -9.91
N GLY A 50 -24.62 25.72 -8.72
CA GLY A 50 -25.88 25.00 -8.52
C GLY A 50 -25.72 23.47 -8.37
N ALA A 51 -24.51 22.93 -8.23
CA ALA A 51 -24.32 21.51 -7.89
C ALA A 51 -24.83 21.23 -6.46
N SER A 52 -25.49 20.11 -6.27
CA SER A 52 -25.97 19.68 -4.96
C SER A 52 -24.84 19.25 -4.05
N PRO A 53 -24.91 19.45 -2.72
CA PRO A 53 -23.93 18.90 -1.78
C PRO A 53 -23.75 17.38 -1.95
N GLY A 54 -22.52 16.91 -1.84
CA GLY A 54 -22.18 15.49 -2.01
C GLY A 54 -22.10 15.02 -3.47
N THR A 55 -22.15 15.95 -4.43
CA THR A 55 -21.98 15.60 -5.85
C THR A 55 -20.54 15.25 -6.14
N VAL A 56 -20.31 14.13 -6.82
CA VAL A 56 -18.99 13.77 -7.37
C VAL A 56 -18.66 14.78 -8.46
N THR A 57 -17.56 15.50 -8.30
CA THR A 57 -17.14 16.54 -9.24
C THR A 57 -16.16 16.02 -10.28
N LYS A 58 -15.46 14.93 -9.95
CA LYS A 58 -14.46 14.30 -10.83
C LYS A 58 -14.21 12.86 -10.41
N LYS A 59 -14.08 11.97 -11.38
CA LYS A 59 -13.60 10.60 -11.20
C LYS A 59 -12.18 10.49 -11.73
N ALA A 60 -11.35 9.69 -11.10
CA ALA A 60 -9.96 9.47 -11.53
C ALA A 60 -9.86 8.66 -12.82
N SER A 61 -10.86 7.80 -13.08
CA SER A 61 -10.97 7.03 -14.33
C SER A 61 -12.16 7.51 -15.17
N ALA A 62 -12.11 7.27 -16.47
CA ALA A 62 -13.28 7.38 -17.34
C ALA A 62 -14.36 6.39 -16.87
N GLU A 63 -15.63 6.74 -17.07
CA GLU A 63 -16.79 5.96 -16.63
C GLU A 63 -16.61 4.46 -16.96
N GLY A 64 -16.43 3.61 -15.93
CA GLY A 64 -16.40 2.17 -16.05
C GLY A 64 -15.01 1.51 -16.12
N ASP A 65 -13.92 2.26 -16.07
CA ASP A 65 -12.56 1.69 -16.09
C ASP A 65 -11.95 1.69 -14.68
N GLU A 66 -11.74 0.47 -14.17
CA GLU A 66 -10.88 0.20 -13.01
C GLU A 66 -9.44 0.58 -13.38
N ALA A 67 -8.75 1.29 -12.52
CA ALA A 67 -7.35 1.64 -12.76
C ALA A 67 -6.46 0.45 -12.38
N VAL A 68 -5.98 -0.28 -13.38
CA VAL A 68 -5.03 -1.39 -13.19
C VAL A 68 -3.61 -0.88 -13.38
N GLY A 69 -2.73 -1.24 -12.45
CA GLY A 69 -1.30 -0.92 -12.51
C GLY A 69 -0.41 -2.12 -12.21
N GLU A 70 0.86 -1.97 -12.55
CA GLU A 70 1.90 -2.96 -12.27
C GLU A 70 2.82 -2.43 -11.18
N PHE A 71 3.37 -3.33 -10.38
CA PHE A 71 4.40 -2.98 -9.41
C PHE A 71 5.50 -4.02 -9.34
N ALA A 72 6.69 -3.58 -8.98
CA ALA A 72 7.80 -4.45 -8.61
C ALA A 72 8.63 -3.78 -7.52
N TYR A 73 8.97 -4.53 -6.49
CA TYR A 73 9.80 -4.03 -5.40
C TYR A 73 10.64 -5.10 -4.72
N GLY A 74 11.69 -4.64 -4.01
CA GLY A 74 12.48 -5.45 -3.11
C GLY A 74 12.13 -5.19 -1.66
N SER A 75 12.13 -6.24 -0.84
CA SER A 75 11.95 -6.16 0.61
C SER A 75 12.99 -6.97 1.35
N ILE A 76 13.14 -6.69 2.65
CA ILE A 76 13.93 -7.47 3.59
C ILE A 76 13.00 -8.00 4.69
N PHE A 77 13.25 -9.20 5.19
CA PHE A 77 12.44 -9.76 6.24
C PHE A 77 13.25 -10.46 7.32
N VAL A 78 12.65 -10.50 8.50
CA VAL A 78 13.10 -11.30 9.65
C VAL A 78 11.93 -12.17 10.09
N GLU A 79 12.19 -13.44 10.32
CA GLU A 79 11.18 -14.44 10.69
C GLU A 79 11.71 -15.32 11.81
N ILE A 80 10.85 -15.63 12.76
CA ILE A 80 11.12 -16.55 13.85
C ILE A 80 10.17 -17.74 13.70
N ALA A 81 10.71 -18.96 13.71
CA ALA A 81 9.95 -20.20 13.73
C ALA A 81 10.06 -20.84 15.12
N PRO A 82 9.07 -20.70 16.00
CA PRO A 82 9.04 -21.37 17.31
C PRO A 82 8.89 -22.89 17.20
N ASN A 83 8.44 -23.38 16.06
CA ASN A 83 8.32 -24.79 15.73
C ASN A 83 8.20 -24.99 14.22
N ASP A 84 8.21 -26.22 13.75
CA ASP A 84 8.15 -26.55 12.33
C ASP A 84 6.78 -26.27 11.66
N LYS A 85 5.74 -25.93 12.42
CA LYS A 85 4.40 -25.70 11.87
C LYS A 85 4.02 -24.24 11.77
N PHE A 86 4.74 -23.36 12.45
CA PHE A 86 4.36 -21.97 12.60
C PHE A 86 5.58 -21.06 12.59
N SER A 87 5.50 -19.96 11.85
CA SER A 87 6.49 -18.87 11.88
C SER A 87 5.77 -17.53 11.95
N ILE A 88 6.42 -16.54 12.53
CA ILE A 88 6.01 -15.13 12.49
C ILE A 88 7.16 -14.29 11.98
N GLY A 89 6.85 -13.27 11.19
CA GLY A 89 7.88 -12.40 10.64
C GLY A 89 7.40 -10.98 10.37
N VAL A 90 8.37 -10.17 10.05
CA VAL A 90 8.17 -8.80 9.56
C VAL A 90 8.92 -8.67 8.24
N ASP A 91 8.24 -8.17 7.23
CA ASP A 91 8.76 -7.83 5.91
C ASP A 91 8.69 -6.30 5.75
N TYR A 92 9.76 -5.69 5.27
CA TYR A 92 9.88 -4.25 5.12
C TYR A 92 10.43 -3.88 3.75
N VAL A 93 9.78 -2.94 3.09
CA VAL A 93 10.20 -2.36 1.80
C VAL A 93 10.96 -1.06 2.07
N PRO A 94 12.29 -1.03 1.89
CA PRO A 94 13.11 0.14 2.26
C PRO A 94 13.12 1.26 1.22
N MET A 95 12.34 1.12 0.14
CA MET A 95 12.29 2.09 -0.97
C MET A 95 10.88 2.63 -1.13
N ALA A 96 10.76 3.85 -1.64
CA ALA A 96 9.48 4.37 -2.08
C ALA A 96 9.05 3.69 -3.40
N LEU A 97 7.76 3.41 -3.51
CA LEU A 97 7.11 3.02 -4.75
C LEU A 97 6.38 4.26 -5.28
N GLU A 98 6.95 4.89 -6.29
CA GLU A 98 6.48 6.16 -6.84
C GLU A 98 5.49 5.88 -7.97
N SER A 99 4.34 6.58 -7.97
CA SER A 99 3.44 6.59 -9.11
C SER A 99 3.97 7.49 -10.22
N GLU A 100 3.44 7.37 -11.42
CA GLU A 100 3.61 8.40 -12.44
C GLU A 100 2.98 9.72 -11.99
N THR A 101 3.59 10.84 -12.39
CA THR A 101 3.03 12.16 -12.18
C THR A 101 1.85 12.37 -13.13
N THR A 102 0.68 12.60 -12.58
CA THR A 102 -0.52 12.92 -13.35
C THR A 102 -0.70 14.43 -13.43
N GLU A 103 -0.87 14.93 -14.65
CA GLU A 103 -1.17 16.35 -14.94
C GLU A 103 -2.62 16.50 -15.37
N ASN A 104 -3.32 17.47 -14.79
CA ASN A 104 -4.68 17.80 -15.13
C ASN A 104 -4.86 19.31 -15.28
N ILE A 105 -5.34 19.76 -16.45
CA ILE A 105 -5.61 21.16 -16.74
C ILE A 105 -7.09 21.44 -16.51
N GLN A 106 -7.39 22.35 -15.60
CA GLN A 106 -8.75 22.79 -15.30
C GLN A 106 -8.98 24.22 -15.75
N ASN A 107 -10.15 24.48 -16.34
CA ASN A 107 -10.58 25.81 -16.65
C ASN A 107 -11.14 26.48 -15.40
N ILE A 108 -10.59 27.65 -15.05
CA ILE A 108 -11.11 28.49 -13.98
C ILE A 108 -12.00 29.54 -14.62
N SER A 109 -13.24 29.65 -14.17
CA SER A 109 -14.18 30.63 -14.64
C SER A 109 -14.89 31.27 -13.45
N THR A 110 -14.95 32.60 -13.46
CA THR A 110 -15.76 33.39 -12.52
C THR A 110 -17.17 33.57 -13.02
N ASP A 111 -17.41 33.29 -14.30
CA ASP A 111 -18.74 33.35 -14.94
C ASP A 111 -18.97 32.05 -15.75
N ALA A 112 -20.16 31.48 -15.66
CA ALA A 112 -20.57 30.24 -16.34
C ALA A 112 -20.43 30.28 -17.89
N LYS A 113 -20.11 31.41 -18.46
CA LYS A 113 -20.03 31.63 -19.92
C LYS A 113 -18.63 31.96 -20.43
N GLN A 114 -17.66 32.18 -19.56
CA GLN A 114 -16.30 32.58 -19.95
C GLN A 114 -15.24 31.85 -19.19
N VAL A 115 -14.23 31.31 -19.90
CA VAL A 115 -13.03 30.76 -19.31
C VAL A 115 -12.05 31.90 -19.07
N ASP A 116 -11.80 32.28 -17.81
CA ASP A 116 -10.94 33.41 -17.47
C ASP A 116 -9.47 33.01 -17.33
N ALA A 117 -9.20 31.75 -16.92
CA ALA A 117 -7.85 31.22 -16.76
C ALA A 117 -7.84 29.69 -16.82
N GLN A 118 -6.66 29.14 -16.97
CA GLN A 118 -6.40 27.70 -16.79
C GLN A 118 -5.49 27.50 -15.58
N ALA A 119 -5.78 26.47 -14.78
CA ALA A 119 -4.92 25.99 -13.73
C ALA A 119 -4.45 24.57 -14.05
N THR A 120 -3.16 24.34 -13.91
CA THR A 120 -2.59 23.02 -14.00
C THR A 120 -2.47 22.43 -12.60
N ASN A 121 -2.99 21.24 -12.42
CA ASN A 121 -2.83 20.43 -11.21
C ASN A 121 -1.92 19.27 -11.54
N THR A 122 -0.85 19.10 -10.77
CA THR A 122 0.04 17.93 -10.85
C THR A 122 -0.05 17.16 -9.53
N VAL A 123 -0.13 15.84 -9.63
CA VAL A 123 -0.19 14.94 -8.48
C VAL A 123 0.67 13.72 -8.76
N GLN A 124 1.53 13.39 -7.80
CA GLN A 124 2.27 12.14 -7.72
C GLN A 124 2.02 11.54 -6.35
N VAL A 125 1.92 10.22 -6.29
CA VAL A 125 1.69 9.49 -5.04
C VAL A 125 2.86 8.54 -4.82
N ASP A 126 3.48 8.66 -3.65
CA ASP A 126 4.57 7.80 -3.22
C ASP A 126 4.10 6.91 -2.07
N PHE A 127 4.23 5.62 -2.25
CA PHE A 127 4.01 4.63 -1.19
C PHE A 127 5.35 4.34 -0.50
N LYS A 128 5.44 4.63 0.80
CA LYS A 128 6.69 4.54 1.57
C LYS A 128 6.52 3.62 2.77
N ASP A 129 7.64 3.06 3.20
CA ASP A 129 7.71 2.30 4.45
C ASP A 129 6.70 1.14 4.54
N LEU A 130 6.36 0.51 3.39
CA LEU A 130 5.46 -0.63 3.38
C LEU A 130 6.01 -1.72 4.30
N THR A 131 5.27 -1.98 5.37
CA THR A 131 5.63 -2.95 6.40
C THR A 131 4.53 -4.01 6.50
N THR A 132 4.91 -5.28 6.49
CA THR A 132 3.98 -6.40 6.66
C THR A 132 4.39 -7.21 7.88
N VAL A 133 3.52 -7.35 8.87
CA VAL A 133 3.65 -8.36 9.92
C VAL A 133 2.86 -9.58 9.50
N TYR A 134 3.47 -10.76 9.51
CA TYR A 134 2.84 -11.95 8.97
C TYR A 134 3.06 -13.19 9.82
N ALA A 135 2.19 -14.16 9.63
CA ALA A 135 2.33 -15.52 10.13
C ALA A 135 2.35 -16.50 8.95
N LEU A 136 3.16 -17.56 9.08
CA LEU A 136 3.19 -18.70 8.18
C LEU A 136 2.68 -19.92 8.90
N LEU A 137 1.80 -20.66 8.23
CA LEU A 137 1.29 -21.96 8.67
C LEU A 137 1.82 -23.02 7.71
N HIS A 138 2.76 -23.83 8.14
CA HIS A 138 3.39 -24.86 7.33
C HIS A 138 2.47 -26.09 7.22
N ALA A 139 1.92 -26.28 6.03
CA ALA A 139 1.10 -27.46 5.71
C ALA A 139 1.95 -28.70 5.50
N THR A 140 3.16 -28.53 4.99
CA THR A 140 4.23 -29.55 4.84
C THR A 140 5.56 -28.89 5.17
N GLU A 141 6.65 -29.64 5.10
CA GLU A 141 8.01 -29.09 5.24
C GLU A 141 8.34 -27.99 4.24
N ASN A 142 7.74 -28.02 3.06
CA ASN A 142 8.04 -27.11 1.97
C ASN A 142 6.89 -26.14 1.64
N VAL A 143 5.64 -26.46 1.97
CA VAL A 143 4.46 -25.65 1.59
C VAL A 143 3.88 -24.97 2.80
N TYR A 144 3.60 -23.68 2.67
CA TYR A 144 2.98 -22.89 3.73
C TYR A 144 1.87 -21.97 3.20
N LEU A 145 0.98 -21.60 4.11
CA LEU A 145 0.02 -20.52 3.96
C LEU A 145 0.53 -19.30 4.72
N LYS A 146 0.32 -18.13 4.17
CA LYS A 146 0.67 -16.84 4.77
C LYS A 146 -0.58 -16.02 5.03
N VAL A 147 -0.62 -15.36 6.17
CA VAL A 147 -1.55 -14.28 6.48
C VAL A 147 -0.76 -13.13 7.08
N GLY A 148 -1.02 -11.92 6.63
CA GLY A 148 -0.28 -10.73 7.09
C GLY A 148 -1.15 -9.50 7.15
N TYR A 149 -0.78 -8.60 8.06
CA TYR A 149 -1.29 -7.24 8.16
C TYR A 149 -0.25 -6.29 7.61
N MET A 150 -0.70 -5.35 6.78
CA MET A 150 0.13 -4.39 6.06
C MET A 150 -0.17 -2.98 6.53
N GLU A 151 0.86 -2.15 6.58
CA GLU A 151 0.76 -0.70 6.78
C GLU A 151 1.69 -0.02 5.79
N VAL A 152 1.22 1.03 5.12
CA VAL A 152 1.98 1.81 4.14
C VAL A 152 1.71 3.29 4.33
N ASP A 153 2.75 4.11 4.32
CA ASP A 153 2.62 5.57 4.30
C ASP A 153 2.45 6.06 2.86
N VAL A 154 1.43 6.87 2.64
CA VAL A 154 1.11 7.50 1.37
C VAL A 154 1.46 8.97 1.42
N ASN A 155 2.47 9.36 0.69
CA ASN A 155 2.88 10.75 0.53
C ASN A 155 2.37 11.28 -0.81
N THR A 156 1.68 12.41 -0.75
CA THR A 156 1.17 13.08 -1.94
C THR A 156 2.08 14.27 -2.24
N ASP A 157 2.77 14.22 -3.39
CA ASP A 157 3.46 15.38 -3.95
C ASP A 157 2.53 16.05 -4.96
N GLU A 158 1.97 17.18 -4.54
CA GLU A 158 0.91 17.85 -5.26
C GLU A 158 1.22 19.34 -5.46
N SER A 159 0.97 19.81 -6.67
CA SER A 159 0.95 21.21 -7.02
C SER A 159 -0.40 21.54 -7.66
N LEU A 160 -1.33 22.03 -6.84
CA LEU A 160 -2.69 22.30 -7.27
C LEU A 160 -2.83 23.78 -7.66
N GLY A 161 -2.81 24.08 -8.96
CA GLY A 161 -3.05 25.42 -9.48
C GLY A 161 -4.46 25.97 -9.14
N THR A 162 -5.39 25.08 -8.77
CA THR A 162 -6.71 25.44 -8.23
C THR A 162 -6.69 25.75 -6.74
N GLY A 163 -5.54 25.60 -6.08
CA GLY A 163 -5.33 25.85 -4.66
C GLY A 163 -5.71 24.69 -3.75
N GLY A 164 -5.07 24.65 -2.60
CA GLY A 164 -5.29 23.65 -1.57
C GLY A 164 -4.28 22.52 -1.59
N SER A 165 -4.46 21.57 -0.70
CA SER A 165 -3.74 20.31 -0.63
C SER A 165 -4.53 19.27 0.15
N TYR A 166 -4.26 17.99 -0.09
CA TYR A 166 -4.91 16.89 0.62
C TYR A 166 -4.02 16.25 1.67
N GLY A 167 -2.71 16.47 1.57
CA GLY A 167 -1.73 15.98 2.56
C GLY A 167 -1.45 14.48 2.47
N ASN A 168 -0.66 14.00 3.43
CA ASN A 168 -0.23 12.62 3.51
C ASN A 168 -1.16 11.81 4.41
N THR A 169 -1.20 10.49 4.19
CA THR A 169 -1.97 9.55 5.01
C THR A 169 -1.20 8.24 5.18
N SER A 170 -1.70 7.36 6.03
CA SER A 170 -1.24 5.97 6.13
C SER A 170 -2.43 5.07 5.86
N LEU A 171 -2.21 3.99 5.14
CA LEU A 171 -3.21 2.97 4.79
C LEU A 171 -2.83 1.65 5.42
N ASP A 172 -3.82 0.91 5.84
CA ASP A 172 -3.67 -0.47 6.33
C ASP A 172 -4.28 -1.44 5.34
N GLY A 173 -3.95 -2.72 5.54
CA GLY A 173 -4.48 -3.77 4.70
C GLY A 173 -4.04 -5.15 5.17
N TYR A 174 -4.38 -6.16 4.40
CA TYR A 174 -3.96 -7.53 4.65
C TYR A 174 -3.51 -8.23 3.39
N THR A 175 -2.72 -9.26 3.61
CA THR A 175 -2.26 -10.15 2.56
C THR A 175 -2.51 -11.59 2.93
N LEU A 176 -2.91 -12.37 1.94
CA LEU A 176 -3.00 -13.83 2.00
C LEU A 176 -2.07 -14.40 0.96
N GLY A 177 -1.37 -15.49 1.29
CA GLY A 177 -0.42 -16.08 0.37
C GLY A 177 -0.31 -17.58 0.52
N VAL A 178 0.24 -18.19 -0.52
CA VAL A 178 0.71 -19.57 -0.51
C VAL A 178 2.12 -19.58 -1.07
N GLY A 179 3.00 -20.34 -0.40
CA GLY A 179 4.39 -20.39 -0.78
C GLY A 179 5.01 -21.76 -0.68
N PHE A 180 6.10 -21.89 -1.41
CA PHE A 180 7.00 -23.02 -1.35
C PHE A 180 8.36 -22.55 -0.84
N THR A 181 8.91 -23.24 0.16
CA THR A 181 10.27 -22.98 0.69
C THR A 181 11.12 -24.23 0.53
N GLN A 182 12.40 -24.04 0.23
CA GLN A 182 13.39 -25.10 0.19
C GLN A 182 14.60 -24.67 1.00
N ASP A 183 14.86 -25.36 2.08
CA ASP A 183 16.07 -25.22 2.88
C ASP A 183 17.22 -26.02 2.22
N LEU A 184 18.43 -25.50 2.31
CA LEU A 184 19.65 -26.08 1.81
C LEU A 184 20.57 -26.47 2.99
N ASP A 185 21.45 -27.44 2.79
CA ASP A 185 22.34 -28.02 3.83
C ASP A 185 23.25 -26.99 4.53
N ASN A 186 23.52 -25.85 3.85
CA ASN A 186 24.37 -24.77 4.39
C ASN A 186 23.58 -23.72 5.21
N GLY A 187 22.28 -23.97 5.46
CA GLY A 187 21.37 -23.05 6.13
C GLY A 187 20.81 -21.95 5.23
N ALA A 188 21.19 -21.88 3.96
CA ALA A 188 20.51 -21.01 3.01
C ALA A 188 19.12 -21.58 2.67
N PHE A 189 18.21 -20.73 2.22
CA PHE A 189 16.92 -21.16 1.69
C PHE A 189 16.50 -20.29 0.52
N PHE A 190 15.60 -20.79 -0.28
CA PHE A 190 14.85 -20.00 -1.26
C PHE A 190 13.36 -20.26 -1.10
N ARG A 191 12.56 -19.26 -1.52
CA ARG A 191 11.10 -19.30 -1.50
C ARG A 191 10.53 -18.80 -2.82
N VAL A 192 9.38 -19.33 -3.19
CA VAL A 192 8.48 -18.77 -4.18
C VAL A 192 7.12 -18.63 -3.53
N GLU A 193 6.50 -17.46 -3.65
CA GLU A 193 5.25 -17.12 -2.96
C GLU A 193 4.30 -16.39 -3.90
N GLY A 194 3.04 -16.83 -3.96
CA GLY A 194 1.96 -16.07 -4.56
C GLY A 194 1.13 -15.41 -3.48
N ASN A 195 0.80 -14.13 -3.64
CA ASN A 195 0.04 -13.36 -2.67
C ASN A 195 -1.14 -12.66 -3.33
N TYR A 196 -2.21 -12.56 -2.60
CA TYR A 196 -3.28 -11.60 -2.75
C TYR A 196 -3.16 -10.55 -1.66
N MET A 197 -3.44 -9.29 -1.96
CA MET A 197 -3.45 -8.20 -1.00
C MET A 197 -4.69 -7.33 -1.18
N GLU A 198 -5.12 -6.75 -0.08
CA GLU A 198 -6.19 -5.77 -0.03
C GLU A 198 -5.78 -4.66 0.93
N ILE A 199 -5.78 -3.42 0.46
CA ILE A 199 -5.43 -2.21 1.22
C ILE A 199 -6.69 -1.37 1.31
N ASP A 200 -6.99 -0.90 2.51
CA ASP A 200 -8.20 -0.12 2.79
C ASP A 200 -8.20 1.22 2.05
N GLY A 201 -9.38 1.69 1.72
CA GLY A 201 -9.59 2.99 1.12
C GLY A 201 -9.37 4.16 2.09
N THR A 202 -9.36 5.37 1.56
CA THR A 202 -9.17 6.58 2.37
C THR A 202 -10.02 7.73 1.86
N GLU A 203 -10.30 8.67 2.76
CA GLU A 203 -10.92 9.95 2.44
C GLU A 203 -10.06 11.08 2.99
N LEU A 204 -9.60 11.96 2.11
CA LEU A 204 -8.78 13.11 2.45
C LEU A 204 -9.57 14.40 2.20
N THR A 205 -9.54 15.28 3.19
CA THR A 205 -10.17 16.59 3.10
C THR A 205 -9.16 17.64 2.67
N ASN A 206 -9.52 18.49 1.72
CA ASN A 206 -8.66 19.58 1.27
C ASN A 206 -8.38 20.55 2.42
N ALA A 207 -7.11 20.91 2.60
CA ALA A 207 -6.67 21.77 3.71
C ALA A 207 -7.23 23.19 3.64
N ASN A 208 -7.57 23.70 2.46
CA ASN A 208 -8.07 25.06 2.24
C ASN A 208 -9.60 25.12 2.03
N ASP A 209 -10.24 23.99 1.74
CA ASP A 209 -11.70 23.93 1.55
C ASP A 209 -12.24 22.61 2.13
N ALA A 210 -12.78 22.69 3.32
CA ALA A 210 -13.35 21.53 4.02
C ALA A 210 -14.54 20.86 3.29
N ASN A 211 -15.08 21.51 2.26
CA ASN A 211 -16.15 20.92 1.44
C ASN A 211 -15.61 20.06 0.30
N LYS A 212 -14.31 20.15 0.01
CA LYS A 212 -13.65 19.33 -1.00
C LYS A 212 -12.98 18.15 -0.36
N LYS A 213 -13.27 16.96 -0.87
CA LYS A 213 -12.70 15.71 -0.41
C LYS A 213 -12.30 14.86 -1.59
N VAL A 214 -11.21 14.11 -1.44
CA VAL A 214 -10.84 13.01 -2.32
C VAL A 214 -11.10 11.71 -1.58
N LYS A 215 -11.86 10.82 -2.19
CA LYS A 215 -12.13 9.48 -1.71
C LYS A 215 -11.50 8.49 -2.69
N ALA A 216 -10.70 7.58 -2.16
CA ALA A 216 -10.25 6.38 -2.87
C ALA A 216 -10.84 5.17 -2.14
N ASP A 217 -11.49 4.27 -2.87
CA ASP A 217 -12.12 3.11 -2.22
C ASP A 217 -11.03 2.07 -1.94
N GLY A 218 -10.58 1.21 -2.20
CA GLY A 218 -9.49 0.34 -1.78
C GLY A 218 -8.55 0.00 -2.93
N ILE A 219 -7.52 -0.76 -2.61
CA ILE A 219 -6.59 -1.29 -3.59
C ILE A 219 -6.55 -2.80 -3.39
N THR A 220 -6.87 -3.56 -4.44
CA THR A 220 -6.67 -5.00 -4.45
C THR A 220 -5.52 -5.37 -5.36
N GLY A 221 -4.83 -6.45 -5.07
CA GLY A 221 -3.69 -6.83 -5.89
C GLY A 221 -3.29 -8.29 -5.74
N ALA A 222 -2.54 -8.76 -6.73
CA ALA A 222 -1.94 -10.08 -6.73
C ALA A 222 -0.47 -9.97 -7.12
N SER A 223 0.39 -10.77 -6.47
CA SER A 223 1.82 -10.75 -6.73
C SER A 223 2.45 -12.13 -6.66
N VAL A 224 3.60 -12.25 -7.30
CA VAL A 224 4.54 -13.37 -7.14
C VAL A 224 5.83 -12.82 -6.56
N GLY A 225 6.38 -13.52 -5.58
CA GLY A 225 7.64 -13.19 -4.93
C GLY A 225 8.63 -14.33 -4.97
N ILE A 226 9.91 -13.97 -5.08
CA ILE A 226 11.03 -14.89 -4.92
C ILE A 226 11.91 -14.37 -3.79
N SER A 227 12.20 -15.22 -2.80
CA SER A 227 13.03 -14.85 -1.67
C SER A 227 14.24 -15.75 -1.56
N VAL A 228 15.30 -15.17 -1.05
CA VAL A 228 16.52 -15.88 -0.63
C VAL A 228 16.91 -15.42 0.76
N GLY A 229 17.49 -16.33 1.54
CA GLY A 229 17.89 -15.98 2.90
C GLY A 229 18.70 -17.05 3.59
N LYS A 230 18.87 -16.85 4.88
CA LYS A 230 19.62 -17.76 5.75
C LYS A 230 18.87 -18.04 7.05
N THR A 231 18.92 -19.28 7.47
CA THR A 231 18.42 -19.80 8.75
C THR A 231 19.59 -19.91 9.74
N PHE A 232 19.39 -19.47 10.97
CA PHE A 232 20.34 -19.49 12.09
C PHE A 232 19.78 -20.29 13.25
#